data_350c12b27ee509afc330adb6c6cd0d6b
#
_entry.id   350c12b27ee509afc330adb6c6cd0d6b
#
_cell.length_a   1.000
_cell.length_b   1.000
_cell.length_c   1.000
_cell.angle_alpha   90.00
_cell.angle_beta   90.00
_cell.angle_gamma   90.00
#
_symmetry.space_group_name_H-M   'P 1'
#
loop_
_entity.id
_entity.type
_entity.pdbx_description
1 polymer ?
#
loop_
_entity_poly.entity_id
_entity_poly.type
_entity_poly.pdbx_seq_one_letter_code
_entity_poly.pdbx_strand_id
1 'polypeptide(L)' 'MYECPCGYVYDPAVGDPDNGVAPGTAFEDIPDTWVCPDCGATKADFSAQD' A
#
# COMPACT_ATOMS: atom_id res chain seq x y z
N MET A 1 2.98 -4.81 7.85
CA MET A 1 3.21 -4.50 6.43
C MET A 1 2.23 -5.25 5.55
N TYR A 2 1.98 -4.77 4.36
CA TYR A 2 1.05 -5.41 3.42
C TYR A 2 1.78 -5.71 2.12
N GLU A 3 1.59 -6.91 1.60
CA GLU A 3 2.29 -7.35 0.40
C GLU A 3 1.32 -7.52 -0.77
N CYS A 4 1.72 -6.96 -1.91
CA CYS A 4 1.01 -7.15 -3.17
C CYS A 4 1.50 -8.44 -3.84
N PRO A 5 0.62 -9.18 -4.53
CA PRO A 5 1.05 -10.38 -5.27
C PRO A 5 2.17 -10.14 -6.27
N CYS A 6 2.37 -8.89 -6.73
CA CYS A 6 3.47 -8.58 -7.66
C CYS A 6 4.82 -8.43 -6.97
N GLY A 7 4.85 -8.47 -5.62
CA GLY A 7 6.07 -8.32 -4.85
C GLY A 7 6.28 -6.98 -4.18
N TYR A 8 5.43 -5.99 -4.49
CA TYR A 8 5.49 -4.70 -3.82
C TYR A 8 5.06 -4.84 -2.36
N VAL A 9 5.79 -4.21 -1.44
CA VAL A 9 5.45 -4.23 -0.02
C VAL A 9 5.13 -2.81 0.44
N TYR A 10 3.97 -2.61 1.03
CA TYR A 10 3.60 -1.35 1.65
C TYR A 10 4.06 -1.35 3.10
N ASP A 11 4.96 -0.45 3.45
CA ASP A 11 5.44 -0.24 4.82
C ASP A 11 4.79 1.02 5.36
N PRO A 12 3.91 0.94 6.37
CA PRO A 12 3.26 2.13 6.93
C PRO A 12 4.22 3.20 7.40
N ALA A 13 5.41 2.81 7.88
CA ALA A 13 6.40 3.78 8.34
C ALA A 13 6.98 4.60 7.19
N VAL A 14 7.00 4.06 5.99
CA VAL A 14 7.53 4.71 4.79
C VAL A 14 6.42 5.41 4.00
N GLY A 15 5.25 4.80 3.95
CA GLY A 15 4.14 5.29 3.14
C GLY A 15 4.41 5.15 1.65
N ASP A 16 3.71 5.97 0.88
CA ASP A 16 3.89 6.05 -0.58
C ASP A 16 3.69 7.52 -0.99
N PRO A 17 4.63 8.40 -0.62
CA PRO A 17 4.45 9.84 -0.84
C PRO A 17 4.33 10.20 -2.33
N ASP A 18 4.93 9.42 -3.21
CA ASP A 18 4.83 9.65 -4.64
C ASP A 18 3.40 9.47 -5.17
N ASN A 19 2.57 8.75 -4.43
CA ASN A 19 1.17 8.50 -4.79
C ASN A 19 0.20 9.08 -3.75
N GLY A 20 0.66 10.03 -2.95
CA GLY A 20 -0.19 10.77 -2.03
C GLY A 20 -0.43 10.11 -0.69
N VAL A 21 0.37 9.11 -0.32
CA VAL A 21 0.26 8.44 0.98
C VAL A 21 1.44 8.86 1.85
N ALA A 22 1.17 9.71 2.84
CA ALA A 22 2.22 10.22 3.72
C ALA A 22 2.82 9.09 4.57
N PRO A 23 4.13 9.20 4.93
CA PRO A 23 4.73 8.26 5.88
C PRO A 23 3.97 8.26 7.20
N GLY A 24 3.79 7.08 7.77
CA GLY A 24 3.03 6.92 9.02
C GLY A 24 1.54 6.65 8.81
N THR A 25 1.08 6.54 7.55
CA THR A 25 -0.31 6.23 7.26
C THR A 25 -0.56 4.73 7.38
N ALA A 26 -1.53 4.33 8.22
CA ALA A 26 -1.94 2.94 8.31
C ALA A 26 -2.59 2.51 6.98
N PHE A 27 -2.45 1.24 6.64
CA PHE A 27 -2.98 0.73 5.38
C PHE A 27 -4.48 0.98 5.26
N GLU A 28 -5.23 0.79 6.34
CA GLU A 28 -6.68 1.01 6.36
C GLU A 28 -7.06 2.49 6.19
N ASP A 29 -6.14 3.40 6.43
CA ASP A 29 -6.38 4.84 6.26
C ASP A 29 -6.10 5.31 4.83
N ILE A 30 -5.54 4.45 3.99
CA ILE A 30 -5.29 4.79 2.58
C ILE A 30 -6.63 4.81 1.83
N PRO A 31 -6.89 5.83 0.99
CA PRO A 31 -8.12 5.86 0.19
C PRO A 31 -8.26 4.61 -0.69
N ASP A 32 -9.51 4.17 -0.90
CA ASP A 32 -9.77 3.00 -1.74
C ASP A 32 -9.38 3.21 -3.20
N THR A 33 -9.17 4.46 -3.60
CA THR A 33 -8.73 4.80 -4.95
C THR A 33 -7.24 4.55 -5.15
N TRP A 34 -6.47 4.37 -4.06
CA TRP A 34 -5.05 4.06 -4.17
C TRP A 34 -4.86 2.63 -4.69
N VAL A 35 -3.88 2.48 -5.56
CA VAL A 35 -3.55 1.17 -6.12
C VAL A 35 -2.05 0.94 -6.02
N CYS A 36 -1.64 -0.32 -6.18
CA CYS A 36 -0.23 -0.68 -6.16
C CYS A 36 0.53 0.12 -7.24
N PRO A 37 1.62 0.82 -6.87
CA PRO A 37 2.39 1.59 -7.85
C PRO A 37 3.12 0.73 -8.86
N ASP A 38 3.31 -0.56 -8.58
CA ASP A 38 4.02 -1.47 -9.48
C ASP A 38 3.11 -2.15 -10.48
N CYS A 39 1.95 -2.64 -10.05
CA CYS A 39 1.09 -3.45 -10.92
C CYS A 39 -0.34 -2.93 -11.03
N GLY A 40 -0.71 -1.93 -10.23
CA GLY A 40 -2.06 -1.37 -10.26
C GLY A 40 -3.11 -2.18 -9.53
N ALA A 41 -2.72 -3.17 -8.74
CA ALA A 41 -3.67 -3.96 -7.94
C ALA A 41 -4.34 -3.07 -6.90
N THR A 42 -5.59 -3.38 -6.59
CA THR A 42 -6.34 -2.65 -5.56
C THR A 42 -5.91 -3.08 -4.16
N LYS A 43 -6.33 -2.30 -3.14
CA LYS A 43 -6.06 -2.65 -1.75
C LYS A 43 -6.55 -4.05 -1.39
N ALA A 44 -7.65 -4.49 -2.02
CA ALA A 44 -8.22 -5.82 -1.74
C ALA A 44 -7.28 -6.97 -2.12
N ASP A 45 -6.33 -6.72 -3.03
CA ASP A 45 -5.39 -7.73 -3.47
C ASP A 45 -4.17 -7.85 -2.54
N PHE A 46 -4.02 -6.91 -1.60
CA PHE A 46 -2.91 -6.94 -0.66
C PHE A 46 -3.19 -7.91 0.48
N SER A 47 -2.12 -8.54 0.98
CA SER A 47 -2.19 -9.45 2.12
C SER A 47 -1.41 -8.86 3.29
N ALA A 48 -1.99 -8.91 4.48
CA ALA A 48 -1.32 -8.44 5.69
C ALA A 48 -0.12 -9.35 6.00
N GLN A 49 1.03 -8.73 6.22
CA GLN A 49 2.27 -9.42 6.59
C GLN A 49 2.76 -8.86 7.92
N ASP A 50 2.99 -9.73 8.86
CA ASP A 50 3.52 -9.35 10.18
C ASP A 50 5.04 -9.31 10.20
#